data_84ae27f972350fe455b002a29b112de0
#
_entry.id   84ae27f972350fe455b002a29b112de0
#
_cell.length_a   1.000
_cell.length_b   1.000
_cell.length_c   1.000
_cell.angle_alpha   90.00
_cell.angle_beta   90.00
_cell.angle_gamma   90.00
#
_symmetry.space_group_name_H-M   'P 1'
#
loop_
_entity.id
_entity.type
_entity.pdbx_description
1 polymer ?
#
loop_
_entity_poly.entity_id
_entity_poly.type
_entity_poly.pdbx_seq_one_letter_code
_entity_poly.pdbx_strand_id
1 'polypeptide(L)'
;MDVNSLSHTKWNCKYHLVFAPKFRRKVIYGKLKADIAKILSMLCKRKGVKIVEAEMCPDHVHMLVEIPPSISVSSFVGYLKGKSTLMIFERHANLKYKFGNRHFWCRGYYMDTVGKNAKKIQEYIQNQLKEDLEYDQMTLKEYIDPFTGEPVKSNR
;
A
#
# COMPACT_ATOMS: atom_id res chain seq x y z
N MET A 1 -2.36 13.75 -23.95
CA MET A 1 -2.45 12.38 -23.43
C MET A 1 -1.11 11.68 -23.64
N ASP A 2 -0.50 11.25 -22.56
CA ASP A 2 0.83 10.65 -22.63
C ASP A 2 0.73 9.23 -23.18
N VAL A 3 1.33 9.01 -24.33
CA VAL A 3 1.42 7.68 -24.92
C VAL A 3 2.87 7.21 -24.83
N ASN A 4 3.07 6.08 -24.18
CA ASN A 4 4.39 5.47 -24.07
C ASN A 4 4.63 4.55 -25.26
N SER A 5 5.88 4.43 -25.66
CA SER A 5 6.26 3.50 -26.71
C SER A 5 7.42 2.63 -26.27
N LEU A 6 7.35 1.34 -26.58
CA LEU A 6 8.40 0.36 -26.36
C LEU A 6 8.60 -0.37 -27.69
N SER A 7 9.73 -0.07 -28.38
CA SER A 7 9.97 -0.59 -29.72
C SER A 7 8.84 -0.19 -30.67
N HIS A 8 8.08 -1.14 -31.22
CA HIS A 8 6.93 -0.89 -32.11
C HIS A 8 5.59 -0.88 -31.38
N THR A 9 5.61 -1.06 -30.05
CA THR A 9 4.39 -1.12 -29.22
C THR A 9 4.15 0.22 -28.56
N LYS A 10 2.95 0.76 -28.73
CA LYS A 10 2.50 1.95 -28.01
C LYS A 10 1.54 1.53 -26.91
N TRP A 11 1.67 2.16 -25.74
CA TRP A 11 0.83 1.83 -24.61
C TRP A 11 0.53 3.06 -23.75
N ASN A 12 -0.62 3.00 -23.07
CA ASN A 12 -1.06 4.02 -22.13
C ASN A 12 -1.86 3.33 -21.03
N CYS A 13 -1.14 2.71 -20.09
CA CYS A 13 -1.73 1.93 -19.01
C CYS A 13 -1.59 2.67 -17.68
N LYS A 14 -2.61 3.47 -17.35
CA LYS A 14 -2.67 4.21 -16.09
C LYS A 14 -3.63 3.55 -15.12
N TYR A 15 -3.23 3.46 -13.88
CA TYR A 15 -4.01 2.83 -12.83
C TYR A 15 -4.00 3.69 -11.57
N HIS A 16 -5.16 3.82 -10.94
CA HIS A 16 -5.24 4.26 -9.55
C HIS A 16 -5.00 3.07 -8.66
N LEU A 17 -3.96 3.15 -7.83
CA LEU A 17 -3.58 2.13 -6.87
C LEU A 17 -3.73 2.68 -5.46
N VAL A 18 -4.48 1.96 -4.62
CA VAL A 18 -4.66 2.33 -3.21
C VAL A 18 -4.29 1.14 -2.34
N PHE A 19 -3.48 1.37 -1.33
CA PHE A 19 -3.17 0.38 -0.30
C PHE A 19 -2.93 1.07 1.04
N ALA A 20 -3.08 0.33 2.11
CA ALA A 20 -3.11 0.89 3.45
C ALA A 20 -2.20 0.12 4.42
N PRO A 21 -1.68 0.77 5.46
CA PRO A 21 -1.03 0.06 6.55
C PRO A 21 -1.97 -0.93 7.21
N LYS A 22 -1.42 -2.00 7.76
CA LYS A 22 -2.17 -3.04 8.44
C LYS A 22 -3.03 -2.43 9.54
N PHE A 23 -4.30 -2.87 9.62
CA PHE A 23 -5.34 -2.30 10.48
C PHE A 23 -5.67 -0.84 10.20
N ARG A 24 -5.27 -0.34 9.03
CA ARG A 24 -5.50 1.05 8.65
C ARG A 24 -4.97 2.05 9.69
N ARG A 25 -3.84 1.71 10.30
CA ARG A 25 -3.20 2.55 11.31
C ARG A 25 -2.77 3.87 10.72
N LYS A 26 -3.05 4.95 11.45
CA LYS A 26 -2.65 6.30 11.06
C LYS A 26 -1.20 6.54 11.47
N VAL A 27 -0.27 6.03 10.68
CA VAL A 27 1.18 6.10 10.99
C VAL A 27 1.99 6.86 9.96
N ILE A 28 1.40 7.19 8.82
CA ILE A 28 2.11 7.84 7.71
C ILE A 28 2.21 9.33 7.98
N TYR A 29 3.18 9.72 8.80
CA TYR A 29 3.45 11.10 9.19
C TYR A 29 4.96 11.36 9.19
N GLY A 30 5.34 12.65 9.11
CA GLY A 30 6.67 13.13 9.37
C GLY A 30 7.77 12.39 8.60
N LYS A 31 8.78 11.93 9.31
CA LYS A 31 9.92 11.23 8.72
C LYS A 31 9.52 9.90 8.08
N LEU A 32 8.62 9.15 8.71
CA LEU A 32 8.14 7.90 8.13
C LEU A 32 7.44 8.15 6.79
N LYS A 33 6.60 9.18 6.70
CA LYS A 33 5.94 9.56 5.46
C LYS A 33 6.96 9.89 4.37
N ALA A 34 7.98 10.67 4.69
CA ALA A 34 9.04 11.05 3.75
C ALA A 34 9.82 9.80 3.27
N ASP A 35 10.16 8.91 4.18
CA ASP A 35 10.89 7.67 3.85
C ASP A 35 10.03 6.74 2.97
N ILE A 36 8.76 6.57 3.29
CA ILE A 36 7.85 5.76 2.48
C ILE A 36 7.74 6.33 1.06
N ALA A 37 7.58 7.64 0.92
CA ALA A 37 7.51 8.30 -0.38
C ALA A 37 8.77 8.03 -1.21
N LYS A 38 9.94 8.15 -0.61
CA LYS A 38 11.22 7.86 -1.28
C LYS A 38 11.36 6.38 -1.67
N ILE A 39 10.99 5.49 -0.77
CA ILE A 39 11.05 4.04 -1.00
C ILE A 39 10.14 3.65 -2.17
N LEU A 40 8.88 4.07 -2.14
CA LEU A 40 7.93 3.76 -3.20
C LEU A 40 8.37 4.32 -4.56
N SER A 41 8.86 5.56 -4.57
CA SER A 41 9.37 6.20 -5.78
C SER A 41 10.54 5.43 -6.37
N MET A 42 11.50 5.03 -5.55
CA MET A 42 12.66 4.26 -5.97
C MET A 42 12.25 2.88 -6.51
N LEU A 43 11.35 2.18 -5.84
CA LEU A 43 10.90 0.85 -6.24
C LEU A 43 10.11 0.90 -7.56
N CYS A 44 9.26 1.89 -7.73
CA CYS A 44 8.56 2.12 -8.99
C CYS A 44 9.55 2.35 -10.14
N LYS A 45 10.53 3.21 -9.91
CA LYS A 45 11.56 3.51 -10.91
C LYS A 45 12.35 2.27 -11.32
N ARG A 46 12.67 1.38 -10.39
CA ARG A 46 13.38 0.12 -10.68
C ARG A 46 12.60 -0.80 -11.62
N LYS A 47 11.27 -0.72 -11.62
CA LYS A 47 10.41 -1.52 -12.49
C LYS A 47 9.94 -0.79 -13.74
N GLY A 48 10.44 0.41 -13.98
CA GLY A 48 10.00 1.21 -15.12
C GLY A 48 8.56 1.71 -14.96
N VAL A 49 8.03 1.76 -13.76
CA VAL A 49 6.71 2.27 -13.45
C VAL A 49 6.82 3.76 -13.14
N LYS A 50 6.05 4.57 -13.87
CA LYS A 50 6.03 6.01 -13.68
C LYS A 50 4.94 6.39 -12.69
N ILE A 51 5.29 7.17 -11.67
CA ILE A 51 4.33 7.80 -10.78
C ILE A 51 3.88 9.11 -11.41
N VAL A 52 2.61 9.20 -11.80
CA VAL A 52 2.03 10.43 -12.37
C VAL A 52 1.67 11.40 -11.25
N GLU A 53 1.02 10.89 -10.22
CA GLU A 53 0.72 11.62 -8.99
C GLU A 53 0.61 10.65 -7.83
N ALA A 54 0.83 11.13 -6.62
CA ALA A 54 0.70 10.33 -5.41
C ALA A 54 0.17 11.18 -4.28
N GLU A 55 -0.64 10.58 -3.43
CA GLU A 55 -1.23 11.20 -2.26
C GLU A 55 -0.98 10.29 -1.07
N MET A 56 -0.25 10.81 -0.09
CA MET A 56 0.13 10.07 1.11
C MET A 56 -0.74 10.54 2.26
N CYS A 57 -1.79 9.78 2.55
CA CYS A 57 -2.67 10.05 3.69
C CYS A 57 -2.19 9.29 4.92
N PRO A 58 -2.59 9.70 6.13
CA PRO A 58 -2.12 9.03 7.35
C PRO A 58 -2.38 7.53 7.41
N ASP A 59 -3.47 7.07 6.81
CA ASP A 59 -3.93 5.68 6.87
C ASP A 59 -4.00 4.98 5.51
N HIS A 60 -3.51 5.62 4.45
CA HIS A 60 -3.43 4.98 3.13
C HIS A 60 -2.54 5.75 2.17
N VAL A 61 -2.13 5.06 1.11
CA VAL A 61 -1.41 5.62 -0.03
C VAL A 61 -2.31 5.51 -1.25
N HIS A 62 -2.44 6.59 -2.01
CA HIS A 62 -3.15 6.62 -3.28
C HIS A 62 -2.19 7.12 -4.36
N MET A 63 -1.97 6.29 -5.37
CA MET A 63 -1.03 6.59 -6.45
C MET A 63 -1.71 6.44 -7.80
N LEU A 64 -1.43 7.37 -8.71
CA LEU A 64 -1.71 7.18 -10.13
C LEU A 64 -0.41 6.77 -10.80
N VAL A 65 -0.35 5.55 -11.33
CA VAL A 65 0.85 4.97 -11.92
C VAL A 65 0.64 4.52 -13.35
N GLU A 66 1.69 4.63 -14.16
CA GLU A 66 1.75 4.01 -15.49
C GLU A 66 2.60 2.75 -15.40
N ILE A 67 1.98 1.60 -15.66
CA ILE A 67 2.62 0.31 -15.58
C ILE A 67 2.88 -0.21 -17.00
N PRO A 68 4.14 -0.55 -17.37
CA PRO A 68 4.43 -1.10 -18.68
C PRO A 68 3.68 -2.42 -18.93
N PRO A 69 3.21 -2.68 -20.15
CA PRO A 69 2.45 -3.90 -20.44
C PRO A 69 3.27 -5.20 -20.28
N SER A 70 4.58 -5.08 -20.20
CA SER A 70 5.48 -6.23 -19.94
C SER A 70 5.41 -6.74 -18.50
N ILE A 71 4.79 -5.99 -17.58
CA ILE A 71 4.71 -6.35 -16.16
C ILE A 71 3.24 -6.52 -15.78
N SER A 72 2.90 -7.63 -15.10
CA SER A 72 1.56 -7.79 -14.56
C SER A 72 1.32 -6.86 -13.37
N VAL A 73 0.10 -6.35 -13.23
CA VAL A 73 -0.29 -5.50 -12.11
C VAL A 73 -0.04 -6.20 -10.77
N SER A 74 -0.47 -7.45 -10.64
CA SER A 74 -0.32 -8.19 -9.40
C SER A 74 1.15 -8.43 -9.03
N SER A 75 1.99 -8.73 -10.00
CA SER A 75 3.43 -8.89 -9.79
C SER A 75 4.07 -7.59 -9.31
N PHE A 76 3.72 -6.46 -9.95
CA PHE A 76 4.22 -5.16 -9.55
C PHE A 76 3.80 -4.79 -8.13
N VAL A 77 2.52 -4.93 -7.80
CA VAL A 77 2.01 -4.56 -6.47
C VAL A 77 2.59 -5.45 -5.39
N GLY A 78 2.72 -6.76 -5.65
CA GLY A 78 3.39 -7.68 -4.74
C GLY A 78 4.84 -7.28 -4.46
N TYR A 79 5.58 -6.93 -5.50
CA TYR A 79 6.94 -6.40 -5.38
C TYR A 79 6.96 -5.11 -4.57
N LEU A 80 6.10 -4.15 -4.89
CA LEU A 80 6.07 -2.84 -4.24
C LEU A 80 5.79 -2.97 -2.73
N LYS A 81 4.79 -3.74 -2.37
CA LYS A 81 4.40 -3.93 -0.96
C LYS A 81 5.45 -4.75 -0.19
N GLY A 82 5.95 -5.82 -0.78
CA GLY A 82 6.93 -6.68 -0.14
C GLY A 82 8.28 -5.99 0.08
N LYS A 83 8.83 -5.38 -0.93
CA LYS A 83 10.12 -4.68 -0.83
C LYS A 83 10.02 -3.42 0.04
N SER A 84 8.94 -2.67 -0.07
CA SER A 84 8.75 -1.51 0.79
C SER A 84 8.64 -1.88 2.27
N THR A 85 7.97 -2.98 2.60
CA THR A 85 7.91 -3.49 3.98
C THR A 85 9.29 -3.74 4.54
N LEU A 86 10.15 -4.44 3.81
CA LEU A 86 11.51 -4.74 4.24
C LEU A 86 12.31 -3.46 4.48
N MET A 87 12.22 -2.50 3.57
CA MET A 87 12.96 -1.24 3.67
C MET A 87 12.43 -0.34 4.77
N ILE A 88 11.12 -0.30 4.98
CA ILE A 88 10.50 0.44 6.08
C ILE A 88 10.98 -0.11 7.42
N PHE A 89 10.95 -1.42 7.61
CA PHE A 89 11.37 -2.06 8.85
C PHE A 89 12.88 -1.96 9.09
N GLU A 90 13.67 -1.89 8.05
CA GLU A 90 15.11 -1.64 8.15
C GLU A 90 15.41 -0.24 8.68
N ARG A 91 14.72 0.77 8.15
CA ARG A 91 14.91 2.18 8.55
C ARG A 91 14.19 2.54 9.85
N HIS A 92 13.12 1.85 10.17
CA HIS A 92 12.28 2.09 11.35
C HIS A 92 12.10 0.78 12.12
N ALA A 93 13.19 0.31 12.75
CA ALA A 93 13.24 -1.01 13.38
C ALA A 93 12.18 -1.22 14.47
N ASN A 94 11.80 -0.16 15.18
CA ASN A 94 10.75 -0.22 16.20
C ASN A 94 9.38 -0.56 15.61
N LEU A 95 9.10 -0.16 14.37
CA LEU A 95 7.84 -0.51 13.71
C LEU A 95 7.75 -2.01 13.40
N LYS A 96 8.87 -2.65 13.12
CA LYS A 96 8.92 -4.07 12.83
C LYS A 96 8.27 -4.89 13.95
N TYR A 97 8.55 -4.55 15.20
CA TYR A 97 7.94 -5.20 16.35
C TYR A 97 6.46 -4.84 16.51
N LYS A 98 6.12 -3.58 16.30
CA LYS A 98 4.74 -3.09 16.39
C LYS A 98 3.80 -3.73 15.37
N PHE A 99 4.31 -4.11 14.20
CA PHE A 99 3.55 -4.79 13.14
C PHE A 99 3.71 -6.31 13.14
N GLY A 100 4.13 -6.89 14.25
CA GLY A 100 4.25 -8.33 14.38
C GLY A 100 5.37 -8.95 13.55
N ASN A 101 6.35 -8.14 13.14
CA ASN A 101 7.56 -8.58 12.44
C ASN A 101 7.30 -9.15 11.03
N ARG A 102 6.13 -8.91 10.43
CA ARG A 102 5.72 -9.55 9.17
C ARG A 102 5.39 -8.56 8.06
N HIS A 103 4.29 -7.83 8.20
CA HIS A 103 3.73 -7.02 7.14
C HIS A 103 3.41 -5.61 7.63
N PHE A 104 3.92 -4.63 6.92
CA PHE A 104 3.53 -3.23 7.16
C PHE A 104 2.18 -2.91 6.56
N TRP A 105 1.90 -3.44 5.35
CA TRP A 105 0.68 -3.16 4.60
C TRP A 105 -0.41 -4.20 4.85
N CYS A 106 -1.67 -3.78 4.70
CA CYS A 106 -2.80 -4.69 4.62
C CYS A 106 -2.60 -5.70 3.49
N ARG A 107 -3.28 -6.83 3.58
CA ARG A 107 -3.42 -7.72 2.43
C ARG A 107 -4.32 -7.06 1.39
N GLY A 108 -4.04 -7.32 0.12
CA GLY A 108 -4.82 -6.77 -0.97
C GLY A 108 -4.51 -5.31 -1.29
N TYR A 109 -5.20 -4.79 -2.26
CA TYR A 109 -5.09 -3.42 -2.74
C TYR A 109 -6.32 -3.10 -3.59
N TYR A 110 -6.59 -1.81 -3.79
CA TYR A 110 -7.60 -1.36 -4.74
C TYR A 110 -6.92 -0.86 -6.01
N MET A 111 -7.43 -1.27 -7.16
CA MET A 111 -6.93 -0.87 -8.47
C MET A 111 -8.09 -0.48 -9.38
N ASP A 112 -7.96 0.68 -10.04
CA ASP A 112 -8.98 1.17 -10.98
C ASP A 112 -8.29 1.82 -12.18
N THR A 113 -8.79 1.54 -13.36
CA THR A 113 -8.30 2.13 -14.62
C THR A 113 -9.10 3.35 -15.06
N VAL A 114 -10.28 3.55 -14.46
CA VAL A 114 -11.21 4.65 -14.81
C VAL A 114 -11.14 5.68 -13.68
N GLY A 115 -10.94 6.88 -13.96
CA GLY A 115 -10.87 8.04 -13.08
C GLY A 115 -11.08 7.82 -11.56
N LYS A 116 -10.68 8.77 -10.78
CA LYS A 116 -10.70 8.71 -9.32
C LYS A 116 -12.13 8.60 -8.76
N ASN A 117 -12.43 7.50 -8.06
CA ASN A 117 -13.73 7.32 -7.39
C ASN A 117 -13.53 7.27 -5.87
N ALA A 118 -13.71 8.42 -5.20
CA ALA A 118 -13.47 8.57 -3.78
C ALA A 118 -14.34 7.64 -2.92
N LYS A 119 -15.60 7.42 -3.32
CA LYS A 119 -16.52 6.54 -2.57
C LYS A 119 -16.04 5.09 -2.55
N LYS A 120 -15.67 4.56 -3.72
CA LYS A 120 -15.14 3.18 -3.83
C LYS A 120 -13.84 3.01 -3.08
N ILE A 121 -12.97 4.01 -3.12
CA ILE A 121 -11.71 4.00 -2.38
C ILE A 121 -11.96 3.95 -0.88
N GLN A 122 -12.89 4.75 -0.37
CA GLN A 122 -13.25 4.75 1.06
C GLN A 122 -13.86 3.42 1.48
N GLU A 123 -14.76 2.86 0.70
CA GLU A 123 -15.35 1.55 0.97
C GLU A 123 -14.27 0.46 1.04
N TYR A 124 -13.32 0.48 0.10
CA TYR A 124 -12.20 -0.46 0.11
C TYR A 124 -11.38 -0.34 1.40
N ILE A 125 -11.02 0.86 1.80
CA ILE A 125 -10.18 1.08 2.99
C ILE A 125 -10.91 0.59 4.25
N GLN A 126 -12.20 0.85 4.39
CA GLN A 126 -13.01 0.39 5.51
C GLN A 126 -13.13 -1.13 5.55
N ASN A 127 -13.40 -1.74 4.41
CA ASN A 127 -13.51 -3.21 4.30
C ASN A 127 -12.18 -3.89 4.60
N GLN A 128 -11.07 -3.30 4.18
CA GLN A 128 -9.73 -3.84 4.42
C GLN A 128 -9.41 -3.91 5.92
N LEU A 129 -9.78 -2.89 6.68
CA LEU A 129 -9.62 -2.93 8.13
C LEU A 129 -10.39 -4.09 8.75
N LYS A 130 -11.64 -4.27 8.34
CA LYS A 130 -12.49 -5.36 8.81
C LYS A 130 -11.91 -6.74 8.48
N GLU A 131 -11.45 -6.93 7.25
CA GLU A 131 -10.83 -8.19 6.82
C GLU A 131 -9.55 -8.49 7.59
N ASP A 132 -8.72 -7.50 7.84
CA ASP A 132 -7.49 -7.67 8.62
C ASP A 132 -7.79 -8.08 10.06
N LEU A 133 -8.78 -7.47 10.69
CA LEU A 133 -9.21 -7.82 12.05
C LEU A 133 -9.73 -9.26 12.10
N GLU A 134 -10.58 -9.65 11.16
CA GLU A 134 -11.11 -11.00 11.07
C GLU A 134 -10.01 -12.04 10.86
N TYR A 135 -9.08 -11.77 9.96
CA TYR A 135 -7.96 -12.66 9.68
C TYR A 135 -7.08 -12.88 10.91
N ASP A 136 -6.74 -11.80 11.61
CA ASP A 136 -5.90 -11.90 12.79
C ASP A 136 -6.61 -12.59 13.96
N GLN A 137 -7.92 -12.45 14.07
CA GLN A 137 -8.71 -13.18 15.06
C GLN A 137 -8.73 -14.69 14.80
N MET A 138 -8.64 -15.10 13.53
CA MET A 138 -8.52 -16.52 13.17
C MET A 138 -7.16 -17.10 13.53
N THR A 139 -6.11 -16.28 13.55
CA THR A 139 -4.73 -16.72 13.79
C THR A 139 -4.27 -16.50 15.22
N LEU A 140 -4.85 -15.52 15.93
CA LEU A 140 -4.52 -15.15 17.30
C LEU A 140 -5.81 -15.00 18.10
N LYS A 141 -5.87 -15.63 19.29
CA LYS A 141 -7.03 -15.49 20.18
C LYS A 141 -7.18 -14.06 20.70
N GLU A 142 -6.07 -13.37 20.90
CA GLU A 142 -6.05 -11.98 21.33
C GLU A 142 -5.00 -11.24 20.52
N TYR A 143 -5.41 -10.12 19.96
CA TYR A 143 -4.50 -9.20 19.28
C TYR A 143 -4.41 -7.92 20.12
N ILE A 144 -3.19 -7.55 20.46
CA ILE A 144 -2.92 -6.31 21.19
C ILE A 144 -2.37 -5.30 20.20
N ASP A 145 -2.98 -4.11 20.13
CA ASP A 145 -2.50 -3.03 19.31
C ASP A 145 -1.10 -2.60 19.78
N PRO A 146 -0.07 -2.73 18.94
CA PRO A 146 1.29 -2.38 19.35
C PRO A 146 1.51 -0.89 19.57
N PHE A 147 0.59 -0.02 19.14
CA PHE A 147 0.69 1.42 19.37
C PHE A 147 0.06 1.87 20.68
N THR A 148 -1.04 1.25 21.08
CA THR A 148 -1.77 1.61 22.30
C THR A 148 -1.51 0.65 23.46
N GLY A 149 -1.06 -0.57 23.18
CA GLY A 149 -0.95 -1.62 24.18
C GLY A 149 -2.29 -2.20 24.63
N GLU A 150 -3.36 -1.84 23.97
CA GLU A 150 -4.71 -2.30 24.30
C GLU A 150 -5.19 -3.37 23.30
N PRO A 151 -6.11 -4.23 23.72
CA PRO A 151 -6.73 -5.18 22.81
C PRO A 151 -7.44 -4.44 21.67
N VAL A 152 -7.22 -4.89 20.44
CA VAL A 152 -7.93 -4.35 19.28
C VAL A 152 -9.39 -4.78 19.37
N LYS A 153 -10.29 -3.80 19.53
CA LYS A 153 -11.73 -4.07 19.50
C LYS A 153 -12.16 -4.33 18.06
N SER A 154 -12.71 -5.51 17.82
CA SER A 154 -13.37 -5.77 16.56
C SER A 154 -14.65 -4.92 16.51
N ASN A 155 -14.70 -3.96 15.62
CA ASN A 155 -15.97 -3.32 15.28
C ASN A 155 -16.80 -4.33 14.48
N ARG A 156 -17.75 -4.84 15.14
CA ARG A 156 -18.73 -5.71 14.50
C ARG A 156 -19.86 -4.89 13.91
#